data_8e2c29bf380469b1bf80001b0bd33b71
#
_entry.id   8e2c29bf380469b1bf80001b0bd33b71
#
_cell.length_a   1.000
_cell.length_b   1.000
_cell.length_c   1.000
_cell.angle_alpha   90.00
_cell.angle_beta   90.00
_cell.angle_gamma   90.00
#
_symmetry.space_group_name_H-M   'P 1'
#
loop_
_entity.id
_entity.type
_entity.pdbx_description
1 polymer ?
#
loop_
_entity_poly.entity_id
_entity_poly.type
_entity_poly.pdbx_seq_one_letter_code
_entity_poly.pdbx_strand_id
1 'polypeptide(L)'
;MSRVLVTGGAGFIGSHLADAYLQRGDEVVVLDNLVHGRRENVPAGAEFVELDIRDARAGDLIRERRFDVINHHAAQMDVRVSVTDPRFDASVNLDGLLNLLEAAREAKVRKFVFVSSGGVVYGEPEQRPTPESAPKQPESPYGVTKLGGEYYLHYYHRVHGMDYVALRYSNVYGPRQDPHGEAGVVAIFSTRLLRGEPLTVFGDGEQTRDYVYVGDVVAANLALTDATFPRSAGLDDRAFNVGTGIETSVNDLAATLASAAERPLDVHYAPARAGA
;
A
#
# COMPACT_ATOMS: atom_id res chain seq x y z
N MET A 1 -16.02 -16.44 9.44
CA MET A 1 -16.68 -15.53 8.48
C MET A 1 -16.73 -14.17 9.14
N SER A 2 -15.99 -13.22 8.62
CA SER A 2 -15.92 -11.83 9.12
C SER A 2 -16.51 -10.90 8.08
N ARG A 3 -17.01 -9.73 8.49
CA ARG A 3 -17.37 -8.65 7.59
C ARG A 3 -16.18 -7.71 7.46
N VAL A 4 -15.63 -7.58 6.24
CA VAL A 4 -14.40 -6.86 5.95
C VAL A 4 -14.69 -5.67 5.05
N LEU A 5 -14.22 -4.48 5.45
CA LEU A 5 -14.15 -3.31 4.58
C LEU A 5 -12.75 -3.20 4.00
N VAL A 6 -12.64 -3.19 2.66
CA VAL A 6 -11.40 -2.89 1.95
C VAL A 6 -11.53 -1.53 1.30
N THR A 7 -10.87 -0.52 1.84
CA THR A 7 -10.82 0.80 1.19
C THR A 7 -9.70 0.81 0.16
N GLY A 8 -9.90 1.50 -0.97
CA GLY A 8 -8.97 1.39 -2.11
C GLY A 8 -9.03 0.01 -2.80
N GLY A 9 -10.14 -0.71 -2.61
CA GLY A 9 -10.28 -2.09 -3.06
C GLY A 9 -10.55 -2.26 -4.56
N ALA A 10 -10.70 -1.18 -5.32
CA ALA A 10 -10.70 -1.18 -6.78
C ALA A 10 -9.29 -0.92 -7.37
N GLY A 11 -8.30 -0.60 -6.51
CA GLY A 11 -6.90 -0.42 -6.88
C GLY A 11 -6.14 -1.73 -7.05
N PHE A 12 -4.85 -1.63 -7.36
CA PHE A 12 -3.96 -2.76 -7.59
C PHE A 12 -3.95 -3.74 -6.40
N ILE A 13 -3.39 -3.34 -5.26
CA ILE A 13 -3.20 -4.24 -4.10
C ILE A 13 -4.54 -4.56 -3.44
N GLY A 14 -5.40 -3.53 -3.25
CA GLY A 14 -6.68 -3.68 -2.57
C GLY A 14 -7.63 -4.67 -3.24
N SER A 15 -7.61 -4.77 -4.58
CA SER A 15 -8.44 -5.73 -5.32
C SER A 15 -8.00 -7.18 -5.12
N HIS A 16 -6.70 -7.45 -5.00
CA HIS A 16 -6.19 -8.78 -4.66
C HIS A 16 -6.58 -9.18 -3.23
N LEU A 17 -6.60 -8.22 -2.31
CA LEU A 17 -7.07 -8.48 -0.94
C LEU A 17 -8.57 -8.74 -0.89
N ALA A 18 -9.37 -7.98 -1.64
CA ALA A 18 -10.80 -8.26 -1.74
C ALA A 18 -11.07 -9.68 -2.26
N ASP A 19 -10.33 -10.12 -3.31
CA ASP A 19 -10.39 -11.51 -3.79
C ASP A 19 -10.03 -12.50 -2.68
N ALA A 20 -8.94 -12.26 -1.95
CA ALA A 20 -8.44 -13.19 -0.94
C ALA A 20 -9.37 -13.31 0.27
N TYR A 21 -9.98 -12.21 0.72
CA TYR A 21 -11.00 -12.25 1.78
C TYR A 21 -12.25 -13.00 1.33
N LEU A 22 -12.72 -12.81 0.09
CA LEU A 22 -13.83 -13.59 -0.46
C LEU A 22 -13.51 -15.08 -0.55
N GLN A 23 -12.32 -15.43 -1.04
CA GLN A 23 -11.86 -16.83 -1.11
C GLN A 23 -11.78 -17.49 0.26
N ARG A 24 -11.48 -16.72 1.30
CA ARG A 24 -11.50 -17.18 2.70
C ARG A 24 -12.93 -17.38 3.23
N GLY A 25 -13.93 -16.91 2.52
CA GLY A 25 -15.34 -17.01 2.90
C GLY A 25 -15.86 -15.83 3.73
N ASP A 26 -15.18 -14.68 3.69
CA ASP A 26 -15.61 -13.45 4.35
C ASP A 26 -16.61 -12.66 3.49
N GLU A 27 -17.45 -11.85 4.14
CA GLU A 27 -18.28 -10.83 3.49
C GLU A 27 -17.43 -9.60 3.23
N VAL A 28 -17.30 -9.19 1.98
CA VAL A 28 -16.42 -8.10 1.59
C VAL A 28 -17.19 -6.92 1.03
N VAL A 29 -16.93 -5.74 1.59
CA VAL A 29 -17.34 -4.44 1.04
C VAL A 29 -16.09 -3.72 0.55
N VAL A 30 -16.09 -3.28 -0.69
CA VAL A 30 -15.06 -2.45 -1.29
C VAL A 30 -15.53 -1.01 -1.30
N LEU A 31 -14.75 -0.10 -0.74
CA LEU A 31 -14.95 1.34 -0.81
C LEU A 31 -13.81 1.97 -1.62
N ASP A 32 -14.14 2.66 -2.72
CA ASP A 32 -13.17 3.29 -3.60
C ASP A 32 -13.82 4.47 -4.34
N ASN A 33 -13.08 5.54 -4.60
CA ASN A 33 -13.57 6.69 -5.37
C ASN A 33 -13.22 6.64 -6.86
N LEU A 34 -12.60 5.56 -7.29
CA LEU A 34 -12.19 5.28 -8.69
C LEU A 34 -11.24 6.33 -9.31
N VAL A 35 -10.56 7.16 -8.53
CA VAL A 35 -9.56 8.11 -9.07
C VAL A 35 -8.39 7.37 -9.72
N HIS A 36 -7.93 6.27 -9.10
CA HIS A 36 -6.91 5.36 -9.64
C HIS A 36 -7.40 3.92 -9.70
N GLY A 37 -8.45 3.58 -8.96
CA GLY A 37 -9.11 2.29 -8.98
C GLY A 37 -9.89 2.07 -10.28
N ARG A 38 -10.12 0.80 -10.63
CA ARG A 38 -10.92 0.40 -11.78
C ARG A 38 -12.07 -0.48 -11.32
N ARG A 39 -13.28 -0.16 -11.74
CA ARG A 39 -14.49 -0.91 -11.38
C ARG A 39 -14.38 -2.41 -11.73
N GLU A 40 -13.68 -2.72 -12.82
CA GLU A 40 -13.43 -4.09 -13.28
C GLU A 40 -12.52 -4.91 -12.35
N ASN A 41 -11.73 -4.26 -11.49
CA ASN A 41 -10.91 -4.95 -10.50
C ASN A 41 -11.70 -5.39 -9.27
N VAL A 42 -12.90 -4.87 -9.07
CA VAL A 42 -13.74 -5.24 -7.92
C VAL A 42 -14.32 -6.63 -8.14
N PRO A 43 -14.06 -7.61 -7.24
CA PRO A 43 -14.58 -8.95 -7.38
C PRO A 43 -16.12 -9.01 -7.41
N ALA A 44 -16.68 -9.86 -8.25
CA ALA A 44 -18.14 -9.98 -8.40
C ALA A 44 -18.89 -10.36 -7.10
N GLY A 45 -18.19 -11.00 -6.14
CA GLY A 45 -18.74 -11.37 -4.83
C GLY A 45 -18.67 -10.25 -3.78
N ALA A 46 -18.02 -9.13 -4.06
CA ALA A 46 -17.92 -8.00 -3.14
C ALA A 46 -19.02 -6.96 -3.40
N GLU A 47 -19.58 -6.41 -2.32
CA GLU A 47 -20.38 -5.18 -2.44
C GLU A 47 -19.44 -4.02 -2.77
N PHE A 48 -19.82 -3.16 -3.71
CA PHE A 48 -19.04 -1.97 -4.07
C PHE A 48 -19.76 -0.69 -3.68
N VAL A 49 -19.01 0.18 -2.98
CA VAL A 49 -19.46 1.53 -2.59
C VAL A 49 -18.50 2.54 -3.19
N GLU A 50 -18.98 3.31 -4.17
CA GLU A 50 -18.22 4.40 -4.78
C GLU A 50 -18.27 5.62 -3.87
N LEU A 51 -17.16 5.88 -3.15
CA LEU A 51 -17.12 6.94 -2.15
C LEU A 51 -15.68 7.32 -1.83
N ASP A 52 -15.45 8.62 -1.56
CA ASP A 52 -14.18 9.10 -1.03
C ASP A 52 -14.11 8.88 0.48
N ILE A 53 -12.95 8.45 0.99
CA ILE A 53 -12.75 8.23 2.43
C ILE A 53 -12.87 9.51 3.27
N ARG A 54 -12.74 10.69 2.64
CA ARG A 54 -12.93 12.01 3.29
C ARG A 54 -14.40 12.38 3.46
N ASP A 55 -15.29 11.73 2.73
CA ASP A 55 -16.74 11.98 2.86
C ASP A 55 -17.26 11.42 4.19
N ALA A 56 -18.05 12.19 4.91
CA ALA A 56 -18.64 11.77 6.18
C ALA A 56 -19.43 10.45 6.06
N ARG A 57 -20.04 10.21 4.88
CA ARG A 57 -20.79 8.97 4.59
C ARG A 57 -19.91 7.71 4.68
N ALA A 58 -18.58 7.82 4.50
CA ALA A 58 -17.68 6.69 4.71
C ALA A 58 -17.63 6.28 6.18
N GLY A 59 -17.63 7.25 7.09
CA GLY A 59 -17.77 7.00 8.53
C GLY A 59 -19.16 6.42 8.88
N ASP A 60 -20.23 6.95 8.29
CA ASP A 60 -21.58 6.44 8.53
C ASP A 60 -21.74 4.99 8.08
N LEU A 61 -21.18 4.64 6.93
CA LEU A 61 -21.12 3.26 6.43
C LEU A 61 -20.49 2.30 7.46
N ILE A 62 -19.38 2.72 8.09
CA ILE A 62 -18.69 1.90 9.11
C ILE A 62 -19.58 1.72 10.35
N ARG A 63 -20.22 2.78 10.83
CA ARG A 63 -21.11 2.74 12.00
C ARG A 63 -22.32 1.84 11.79
N GLU A 64 -22.94 1.94 10.60
CA GLU A 64 -24.15 1.19 10.25
C GLU A 64 -23.89 -0.29 9.99
N ARG A 65 -22.83 -0.61 9.24
CA ARG A 65 -22.55 -1.97 8.77
C ARG A 65 -21.79 -2.84 9.75
N ARG A 66 -21.14 -2.25 10.76
CA ARG A 66 -20.41 -2.95 11.84
C ARG A 66 -19.42 -3.97 11.32
N PHE A 67 -18.39 -3.48 10.64
CA PHE A 67 -17.29 -4.32 10.14
C PHE A 67 -16.47 -4.92 11.30
N ASP A 68 -16.06 -6.17 11.12
CA ASP A 68 -15.08 -6.81 12.02
C ASP A 68 -13.66 -6.31 11.74
N VAL A 69 -13.36 -6.11 10.45
CA VAL A 69 -12.04 -5.71 9.97
C VAL A 69 -12.16 -4.56 8.98
N ILE A 70 -11.29 -3.58 9.12
CA ILE A 70 -11.04 -2.57 8.09
C ILE A 70 -9.61 -2.77 7.58
N ASN A 71 -9.46 -3.05 6.29
CA ASN A 71 -8.17 -3.09 5.61
C ASN A 71 -8.05 -1.85 4.72
N HIS A 72 -7.20 -0.90 5.15
CA HIS A 72 -7.18 0.45 4.62
C HIS A 72 -6.04 0.64 3.61
N HIS A 73 -6.39 0.58 2.31
CA HIS A 73 -5.50 0.79 1.17
C HIS A 73 -5.76 2.09 0.40
N ALA A 74 -6.90 2.75 0.62
CA ALA A 74 -7.17 4.05 -0.01
C ALA A 74 -6.13 5.08 0.44
N ALA A 75 -5.44 5.69 -0.50
CA ALA A 75 -4.43 6.72 -0.24
C ALA A 75 -4.17 7.56 -1.49
N GLN A 76 -3.73 8.79 -1.29
CA GLN A 76 -2.89 9.48 -2.27
C GLN A 76 -1.49 8.85 -2.14
N MET A 77 -0.95 8.26 -3.21
CA MET A 77 0.27 7.45 -3.15
C MET A 77 1.43 8.01 -4.00
N ASP A 78 1.16 9.00 -4.86
CA ASP A 78 2.19 9.61 -5.71
C ASP A 78 3.03 10.60 -4.92
N VAL A 79 4.32 10.25 -4.69
CA VAL A 79 5.27 11.09 -3.96
C VAL A 79 5.42 12.46 -4.64
N ARG A 80 5.40 12.54 -5.98
CA ARG A 80 5.52 13.80 -6.74
C ARG A 80 4.31 14.70 -6.51
N VAL A 81 3.11 14.12 -6.48
CA VAL A 81 1.88 14.84 -6.12
C VAL A 81 1.98 15.35 -4.70
N SER A 82 2.47 14.54 -3.75
CA SER A 82 2.63 14.96 -2.36
C SER A 82 3.58 16.16 -2.21
N VAL A 83 4.67 16.20 -3.00
CA VAL A 83 5.61 17.33 -3.02
C VAL A 83 4.98 18.59 -3.63
N THR A 84 4.17 18.41 -4.67
CA THR A 84 3.52 19.53 -5.38
C THR A 84 2.35 20.11 -4.59
N ASP A 85 1.55 19.23 -3.97
CA ASP A 85 0.39 19.60 -3.14
C ASP A 85 0.35 18.78 -1.83
N PRO A 86 1.16 19.15 -0.84
CA PRO A 86 1.21 18.45 0.45
C PRO A 86 -0.09 18.58 1.25
N ARG A 87 -0.90 19.61 0.98
CA ARG A 87 -2.21 19.76 1.63
C ARG A 87 -3.22 18.75 1.11
N PHE A 88 -3.23 18.50 -0.18
CA PHE A 88 -4.04 17.45 -0.77
C PHE A 88 -3.62 16.07 -0.24
N ASP A 89 -2.32 15.77 -0.20
CA ASP A 89 -1.78 14.54 0.37
C ASP A 89 -2.25 14.34 1.82
N ALA A 90 -2.09 15.37 2.67
CA ALA A 90 -2.54 15.31 4.07
C ALA A 90 -4.07 15.15 4.18
N SER A 91 -4.85 15.81 3.33
CA SER A 91 -6.31 15.68 3.36
C SER A 91 -6.78 14.25 3.06
N VAL A 92 -6.14 13.56 2.13
CA VAL A 92 -6.48 12.17 1.82
C VAL A 92 -5.92 11.23 2.87
N ASN A 93 -4.63 11.32 3.15
CA ASN A 93 -3.91 10.32 3.94
C ASN A 93 -4.07 10.48 5.45
N LEU A 94 -4.40 11.68 5.95
CA LEU A 94 -4.64 11.93 7.38
C LEU A 94 -6.11 12.23 7.69
N ASP A 95 -6.73 13.23 7.06
CA ASP A 95 -8.14 13.56 7.37
C ASP A 95 -9.05 12.39 6.98
N GLY A 96 -8.82 11.77 5.81
CA GLY A 96 -9.54 10.57 5.38
C GLY A 96 -9.34 9.40 6.35
N LEU A 97 -8.10 9.14 6.79
CA LEU A 97 -7.81 8.12 7.80
C LEU A 97 -8.53 8.40 9.12
N LEU A 98 -8.51 9.65 9.61
CA LEU A 98 -9.16 10.03 10.88
C LEU A 98 -10.68 9.87 10.82
N ASN A 99 -11.32 10.19 9.67
CA ASN A 99 -12.73 9.91 9.46
C ASN A 99 -13.07 8.43 9.67
N LEU A 100 -12.22 7.53 9.11
CA LEU A 100 -12.41 6.08 9.27
C LEU A 100 -12.09 5.60 10.69
N LEU A 101 -11.02 6.13 11.32
CA LEU A 101 -10.62 5.71 12.67
C LEU A 101 -11.64 6.10 13.74
N GLU A 102 -12.23 7.31 13.67
CA GLU A 102 -13.30 7.72 14.59
C GLU A 102 -14.52 6.81 14.45
N ALA A 103 -14.95 6.53 13.22
CA ALA A 103 -16.07 5.63 12.96
C ALA A 103 -15.76 4.19 13.42
N ALA A 104 -14.53 3.71 13.17
CA ALA A 104 -14.08 2.38 13.59
C ALA A 104 -14.07 2.25 15.13
N ARG A 105 -13.63 3.30 15.83
CA ARG A 105 -13.65 3.37 17.30
C ARG A 105 -15.10 3.27 17.84
N GLU A 106 -16.02 4.06 17.28
CA GLU A 106 -17.42 4.08 17.67
C GLU A 106 -18.13 2.76 17.37
N ALA A 107 -17.88 2.18 16.20
CA ALA A 107 -18.42 0.88 15.81
C ALA A 107 -17.74 -0.32 16.49
N LYS A 108 -16.66 -0.10 17.25
CA LYS A 108 -15.85 -1.14 17.94
C LYS A 108 -15.31 -2.17 16.94
N VAL A 109 -14.77 -1.71 15.82
CA VAL A 109 -14.11 -2.57 14.84
C VAL A 109 -13.00 -3.37 15.52
N ARG A 110 -12.99 -4.69 15.32
CA ARG A 110 -12.05 -5.61 15.98
C ARG A 110 -10.61 -5.38 15.57
N LYS A 111 -10.36 -5.15 14.27
CA LYS A 111 -9.00 -5.00 13.73
C LYS A 111 -8.95 -3.92 12.65
N PHE A 112 -7.99 -3.01 12.76
CA PHE A 112 -7.66 -2.06 11.71
C PHE A 112 -6.30 -2.41 11.09
N VAL A 113 -6.28 -2.77 9.81
CA VAL A 113 -5.06 -3.07 9.05
C VAL A 113 -4.72 -1.85 8.21
N PHE A 114 -3.57 -1.26 8.46
CA PHE A 114 -3.12 -0.02 7.81
C PHE A 114 -1.94 -0.26 6.89
N VAL A 115 -2.02 0.28 5.69
CA VAL A 115 -0.92 0.24 4.73
C VAL A 115 -0.04 1.46 4.89
N SER A 116 1.14 1.20 5.41
CA SER A 116 2.27 2.12 5.46
C SER A 116 3.27 1.80 4.34
N SER A 117 4.41 2.45 4.31
CA SER A 117 5.38 2.28 3.23
C SER A 117 6.80 2.23 3.78
N GLY A 118 7.45 1.06 3.65
CA GLY A 118 8.87 0.90 3.99
C GLY A 118 9.79 1.72 3.10
N GLY A 119 9.37 2.00 1.88
CA GLY A 119 10.16 2.82 0.94
C GLY A 119 10.25 4.32 1.26
N VAL A 120 9.45 4.85 2.22
CA VAL A 120 9.42 6.29 2.49
C VAL A 120 9.47 6.67 3.96
N VAL A 121 9.11 5.77 4.90
CA VAL A 121 9.06 6.15 6.33
C VAL A 121 10.43 6.20 6.98
N TYR A 122 11.40 5.47 6.46
CA TYR A 122 12.76 5.41 7.02
C TYR A 122 13.70 6.48 6.47
N GLY A 123 13.37 7.11 5.33
CA GLY A 123 14.32 7.93 4.57
C GLY A 123 15.46 7.08 3.99
N GLU A 124 16.70 7.52 4.14
CA GLU A 124 17.90 6.75 3.75
C GLU A 124 18.42 5.94 4.94
N PRO A 125 18.04 4.66 5.08
CA PRO A 125 18.44 3.85 6.23
C PRO A 125 19.91 3.43 6.15
N GLU A 126 20.60 3.46 7.30
CA GLU A 126 21.99 3.02 7.41
C GLU A 126 22.16 1.49 7.31
N GLN A 127 21.16 0.75 7.78
CA GLN A 127 21.15 -0.72 7.80
C GLN A 127 20.19 -1.27 6.75
N ARG A 128 20.66 -2.24 5.97
CA ARG A 128 19.86 -3.01 5.00
C ARG A 128 20.13 -4.51 5.16
N PRO A 129 19.10 -5.38 5.22
CA PRO A 129 17.68 -5.05 5.34
C PRO A 129 17.38 -4.18 6.56
N THR A 130 16.45 -3.20 6.38
CA THR A 130 16.10 -2.22 7.42
C THR A 130 15.19 -2.86 8.46
N PRO A 131 15.56 -2.90 9.76
CA PRO A 131 14.65 -3.40 10.79
C PRO A 131 13.55 -2.39 11.11
N GLU A 132 12.41 -2.87 11.65
CA GLU A 132 11.30 -2.01 12.04
C GLU A 132 11.68 -0.96 13.09
N SER A 133 12.68 -1.27 13.93
CA SER A 133 13.22 -0.36 14.95
C SER A 133 14.10 0.76 14.42
N ALA A 134 14.47 0.74 13.12
CA ALA A 134 15.29 1.80 12.52
C ALA A 134 14.64 3.18 12.70
N PRO A 135 15.43 4.26 12.79
CA PRO A 135 14.91 5.63 12.84
C PRO A 135 13.96 5.93 11.67
N LYS A 136 12.89 6.67 11.93
CA LYS A 136 11.93 7.12 10.91
C LYS A 136 12.25 8.55 10.56
N GLN A 137 12.71 8.77 9.33
CA GLN A 137 13.18 10.07 8.82
C GLN A 137 12.60 10.31 7.42
N PRO A 138 11.25 10.42 7.29
CA PRO A 138 10.63 10.57 5.98
C PRO A 138 11.08 11.85 5.29
N GLU A 139 11.41 11.75 3.98
CA GLU A 139 11.92 12.86 3.17
C GLU A 139 10.88 13.39 2.16
N SER A 140 9.63 12.95 2.29
CA SER A 140 8.51 13.42 1.46
C SER A 140 7.25 13.64 2.28
N PRO A 141 6.34 14.54 1.85
CA PRO A 141 5.04 14.70 2.50
C PRO A 141 4.26 13.38 2.59
N TYR A 142 4.31 12.55 1.54
CA TYR A 142 3.71 11.21 1.56
C TYR A 142 4.31 10.33 2.68
N GLY A 143 5.62 10.32 2.84
CA GLY A 143 6.27 9.59 3.94
C GLY A 143 5.87 10.13 5.31
N VAL A 144 5.76 11.45 5.45
CA VAL A 144 5.29 12.12 6.68
C VAL A 144 3.85 11.71 7.01
N THR A 145 2.94 11.70 6.02
CA THR A 145 1.53 11.34 6.25
C THR A 145 1.37 9.85 6.54
N LYS A 146 2.15 8.96 5.91
CA LYS A 146 2.13 7.52 6.24
C LYS A 146 2.64 7.27 7.67
N LEU A 147 3.74 7.88 8.07
CA LEU A 147 4.25 7.81 9.44
C LEU A 147 3.26 8.44 10.43
N GLY A 148 2.66 9.58 10.09
CA GLY A 148 1.61 10.22 10.88
C GLY A 148 0.42 9.29 11.12
N GLY A 149 0.00 8.52 10.11
CA GLY A 149 -1.03 7.50 10.23
C GLY A 149 -0.66 6.40 11.25
N GLU A 150 0.59 5.94 11.26
CA GLU A 150 1.07 4.97 12.27
C GLU A 150 0.99 5.55 13.68
N TYR A 151 1.35 6.83 13.89
CA TYR A 151 1.23 7.50 15.19
C TYR A 151 -0.22 7.64 15.62
N TYR A 152 -1.16 7.97 14.73
CA TYR A 152 -2.59 8.00 15.06
C TYR A 152 -3.09 6.61 15.47
N LEU A 153 -2.76 5.56 14.74
CA LEU A 153 -3.13 4.19 15.09
C LEU A 153 -2.57 3.78 16.47
N HIS A 154 -1.32 4.14 16.74
CA HIS A 154 -0.72 3.92 18.05
C HIS A 154 -1.49 4.67 19.16
N TYR A 155 -1.87 5.94 18.92
CA TYR A 155 -2.72 6.69 19.85
C TYR A 155 -4.07 6.00 20.09
N TYR A 156 -4.80 5.60 19.01
CA TYR A 156 -6.08 4.91 19.14
C TYR A 156 -5.94 3.58 19.90
N HIS A 157 -4.86 2.87 19.69
CA HIS A 157 -4.56 1.67 20.45
C HIS A 157 -4.33 1.94 21.94
N ARG A 158 -3.48 2.91 22.25
CA ARG A 158 -3.11 3.22 23.65
C ARG A 158 -4.25 3.79 24.45
N VAL A 159 -5.04 4.66 23.86
CA VAL A 159 -6.09 5.43 24.57
C VAL A 159 -7.45 4.73 24.48
N HIS A 160 -7.78 4.16 23.33
CA HIS A 160 -9.10 3.57 23.08
C HIS A 160 -9.11 2.05 22.98
N GLY A 161 -7.96 1.39 23.03
CA GLY A 161 -7.85 -0.07 22.98
C GLY A 161 -8.12 -0.67 21.60
N MET A 162 -8.10 0.15 20.53
CA MET A 162 -8.28 -0.33 19.15
C MET A 162 -7.14 -1.28 18.78
N ASP A 163 -7.47 -2.46 18.25
CA ASP A 163 -6.46 -3.37 17.72
C ASP A 163 -6.09 -3.00 16.30
N TYR A 164 -4.79 -2.92 16.01
CA TYR A 164 -4.29 -2.56 14.70
C TYR A 164 -2.99 -3.27 14.35
N VAL A 165 -2.67 -3.26 13.06
CA VAL A 165 -1.33 -3.52 12.52
C VAL A 165 -1.04 -2.52 11.41
N ALA A 166 0.22 -2.11 11.28
CA ALA A 166 0.72 -1.31 10.18
C ALA A 166 1.68 -2.18 9.34
N LEU A 167 1.46 -2.22 8.02
CA LEU A 167 2.32 -2.95 7.10
C LEU A 167 3.11 -1.95 6.25
N ARG A 168 4.42 -1.93 6.43
CA ARG A 168 5.35 -1.09 5.68
C ARG A 168 5.81 -1.84 4.44
N TYR A 169 5.11 -1.63 3.32
CA TYR A 169 5.43 -2.33 2.07
C TYR A 169 6.71 -1.79 1.44
N SER A 170 7.48 -2.71 0.86
CA SER A 170 8.50 -2.39 -0.14
C SER A 170 7.84 -2.16 -1.52
N ASN A 171 8.58 -2.27 -2.62
CA ASN A 171 8.04 -2.03 -3.96
C ASN A 171 7.19 -3.23 -4.44
N VAL A 172 5.87 -3.10 -4.29
CA VAL A 172 4.94 -4.18 -4.66
C VAL A 172 4.79 -4.23 -6.19
N TYR A 173 4.80 -5.44 -6.75
CA TYR A 173 4.54 -5.68 -8.17
C TYR A 173 3.58 -6.85 -8.39
N GLY A 174 2.93 -6.89 -9.55
CA GLY A 174 2.09 -8.02 -9.93
C GLY A 174 0.94 -7.65 -10.88
N PRO A 175 0.01 -8.60 -11.14
CA PRO A 175 -1.17 -8.36 -11.97
C PRO A 175 -2.00 -7.17 -11.48
N ARG A 176 -2.69 -6.51 -12.38
CA ARG A 176 -3.50 -5.29 -12.15
C ARG A 176 -2.70 -4.03 -11.77
N GLN A 177 -1.35 -4.10 -11.73
CA GLN A 177 -0.55 -2.90 -11.54
C GLN A 177 -0.64 -2.01 -12.78
N ASP A 178 -0.94 -0.71 -12.59
CA ASP A 178 -1.05 0.24 -13.70
C ASP A 178 0.36 0.66 -14.18
N PRO A 179 0.72 0.39 -15.45
CA PRO A 179 2.00 0.84 -16.01
C PRO A 179 2.08 2.36 -16.19
N HIS A 180 0.96 3.07 -16.09
CA HIS A 180 0.90 4.54 -16.16
C HIS A 180 0.88 5.19 -14.78
N GLY A 181 0.76 4.40 -13.70
CA GLY A 181 0.80 4.85 -12.32
C GLY A 181 2.21 5.09 -11.80
N GLU A 182 2.31 5.57 -10.56
CA GLU A 182 3.59 5.73 -9.89
C GLU A 182 4.20 4.37 -9.50
N ALA A 183 5.53 4.32 -9.48
CA ALA A 183 6.33 3.15 -9.06
C ALA A 183 6.11 1.85 -9.86
N GLY A 184 5.51 1.93 -11.01
CA GLY A 184 5.20 0.76 -11.84
C GLY A 184 6.34 0.26 -12.71
N VAL A 185 7.64 0.37 -12.32
CA VAL A 185 8.76 -0.01 -13.20
C VAL A 185 8.63 -1.45 -13.72
N VAL A 186 8.20 -2.40 -12.89
CA VAL A 186 7.94 -3.79 -13.32
C VAL A 186 6.82 -3.83 -14.36
N ALA A 187 5.70 -3.15 -14.13
CA ALA A 187 4.58 -3.11 -15.07
C ALA A 187 4.95 -2.39 -16.37
N ILE A 188 5.72 -1.28 -16.29
CA ILE A 188 6.21 -0.53 -17.45
C ILE A 188 7.11 -1.41 -18.30
N PHE A 189 8.12 -2.03 -17.69
CA PHE A 189 9.10 -2.87 -18.40
C PHE A 189 8.42 -4.09 -19.01
N SER A 190 7.58 -4.79 -18.24
CA SER A 190 6.81 -5.94 -18.75
C SER A 190 5.94 -5.58 -19.94
N THR A 191 5.24 -4.44 -19.88
CA THR A 191 4.38 -3.98 -20.98
C THR A 191 5.20 -3.66 -22.24
N ARG A 192 6.34 -2.98 -22.09
CA ARG A 192 7.23 -2.65 -23.20
C ARG A 192 7.85 -3.90 -23.84
N LEU A 193 8.36 -4.82 -23.02
CA LEU A 193 8.92 -6.08 -23.50
C LEU A 193 7.89 -6.90 -24.31
N LEU A 194 6.65 -7.00 -23.82
CA LEU A 194 5.59 -7.70 -24.55
C LEU A 194 5.23 -7.04 -25.88
N ARG A 195 5.40 -5.71 -25.98
CA ARG A 195 5.20 -4.95 -27.24
C ARG A 195 6.43 -4.93 -28.14
N GLY A 196 7.57 -5.49 -27.71
CA GLY A 196 8.83 -5.42 -28.43
C GLY A 196 9.43 -4.00 -28.48
N GLU A 197 9.11 -3.17 -27.49
CA GLU A 197 9.62 -1.80 -27.35
C GLU A 197 10.86 -1.78 -26.45
N PRO A 198 11.85 -0.88 -26.72
CA PRO A 198 13.03 -0.74 -25.87
C PRO A 198 12.66 -0.24 -24.48
N LEU A 199 13.42 -0.69 -23.46
CA LEU A 199 13.28 -0.21 -22.09
C LEU A 199 13.97 1.14 -21.92
N THR A 200 13.44 2.02 -21.07
CA THR A 200 14.11 3.28 -20.71
C THR A 200 14.52 3.23 -19.24
N VAL A 201 15.83 3.29 -18.99
CA VAL A 201 16.43 3.37 -17.67
C VAL A 201 16.86 4.81 -17.40
N PHE A 202 16.47 5.39 -16.26
CA PHE A 202 16.84 6.73 -15.86
C PHE A 202 18.07 6.67 -14.94
N GLY A 203 19.10 7.48 -15.23
CA GLY A 203 20.40 7.39 -14.57
C GLY A 203 21.24 6.24 -15.14
N ASP A 204 22.06 5.64 -14.29
CA ASP A 204 22.95 4.50 -14.63
C ASP A 204 22.25 3.13 -14.42
N GLY A 205 21.08 3.11 -13.78
CA GLY A 205 20.34 1.88 -13.48
C GLY A 205 20.83 1.10 -12.27
N GLU A 206 21.83 1.62 -11.53
CA GLU A 206 22.38 0.96 -10.34
C GLU A 206 21.57 1.23 -9.06
N GLN A 207 20.59 2.13 -9.10
CA GLN A 207 19.68 2.32 -7.98
C GLN A 207 18.92 1.04 -7.66
N THR A 208 18.92 0.64 -6.40
CA THR A 208 18.31 -0.62 -5.95
C THR A 208 16.94 -0.39 -5.29
N ARG A 209 16.08 -1.38 -5.38
CA ARG A 209 14.82 -1.49 -4.65
C ARG A 209 14.59 -2.93 -4.22
N ASP A 210 13.81 -3.11 -3.17
CA ASP A 210 13.27 -4.40 -2.79
C ASP A 210 11.90 -4.58 -3.45
N TYR A 211 11.79 -5.54 -4.37
CA TYR A 211 10.56 -5.85 -5.09
C TYR A 211 9.86 -7.06 -4.48
N VAL A 212 8.64 -6.88 -4.02
CA VAL A 212 7.81 -7.93 -3.41
C VAL A 212 6.59 -8.24 -4.29
N TYR A 213 6.30 -9.53 -4.46
CA TYR A 213 5.14 -9.94 -5.24
C TYR A 213 3.83 -9.67 -4.47
N VAL A 214 2.80 -9.21 -5.18
CA VAL A 214 1.50 -8.85 -4.56
C VAL A 214 0.87 -10.02 -3.80
N GLY A 215 1.07 -11.26 -4.23
CA GLY A 215 0.60 -12.45 -3.52
C GLY A 215 1.19 -12.60 -2.12
N ASP A 216 2.47 -12.26 -1.94
CA ASP A 216 3.14 -12.29 -0.63
C ASP A 216 2.61 -11.17 0.27
N VAL A 217 2.34 -9.99 -0.30
CA VAL A 217 1.69 -8.87 0.41
C VAL A 217 0.29 -9.26 0.88
N VAL A 218 -0.48 -9.95 0.03
CA VAL A 218 -1.81 -10.48 0.39
C VAL A 218 -1.69 -11.50 1.52
N ALA A 219 -0.76 -12.44 1.43
CA ALA A 219 -0.53 -13.45 2.46
C ALA A 219 -0.17 -12.81 3.81
N ALA A 220 0.71 -11.79 3.82
CA ALA A 220 1.07 -11.03 5.01
C ALA A 220 -0.16 -10.32 5.63
N ASN A 221 -1.00 -9.69 4.80
CA ASN A 221 -2.24 -9.04 5.26
C ASN A 221 -3.19 -10.02 5.94
N LEU A 222 -3.45 -11.18 5.31
CA LEU A 222 -4.34 -12.20 5.88
C LEU A 222 -3.80 -12.73 7.22
N ALA A 223 -2.51 -13.05 7.27
CA ALA A 223 -1.85 -13.53 8.48
C ALA A 223 -1.97 -12.52 9.64
N LEU A 224 -1.71 -11.23 9.36
CA LEU A 224 -1.74 -10.17 10.36
C LEU A 224 -3.17 -9.73 10.74
N THR A 225 -4.15 -9.92 9.86
CA THR A 225 -5.58 -9.71 10.17
C THR A 225 -6.04 -10.62 11.30
N ASP A 226 -5.58 -11.87 11.31
CA ASP A 226 -5.99 -12.87 12.30
C ASP A 226 -5.04 -12.94 13.51
N ALA A 227 -3.84 -12.37 13.40
CA ALA A 227 -2.87 -12.37 14.46
C ALA A 227 -3.34 -11.55 15.67
N THR A 228 -3.03 -12.07 16.86
CA THR A 228 -3.24 -11.36 18.13
C THR A 228 -1.89 -10.91 18.68
N PHE A 229 -1.84 -9.68 19.14
CA PHE A 229 -0.62 -9.11 19.68
C PHE A 229 -0.83 -8.70 21.14
N PRO A 230 0.20 -8.80 21.99
CA PRO A 230 0.14 -8.24 23.33
C PRO A 230 -0.09 -6.73 23.26
N ARG A 231 -0.51 -6.14 24.38
CA ARG A 231 -0.65 -4.68 24.45
C ARG A 231 0.69 -4.02 24.17
N SER A 232 0.75 -3.27 23.10
CA SER A 232 1.98 -2.65 22.60
C SER A 232 2.42 -1.49 23.52
N ALA A 233 3.71 -1.37 23.73
CA ALA A 233 4.33 -0.23 24.41
C ALA A 233 4.93 0.77 23.42
N GLY A 234 5.39 0.32 22.26
CA GLY A 234 6.05 1.11 21.23
C GLY A 234 5.29 1.14 19.90
N LEU A 235 5.65 2.11 19.06
CA LEU A 235 5.08 2.26 17.71
C LEU A 235 5.37 1.03 16.86
N ASP A 236 6.62 0.52 16.95
CA ASP A 236 7.12 -0.54 16.08
C ASP A 236 6.65 -1.94 16.46
N ASP A 237 6.09 -2.13 17.68
CA ASP A 237 5.60 -3.43 18.13
C ASP A 237 4.44 -3.98 17.29
N ARG A 238 3.81 -3.12 16.48
CA ARG A 238 2.67 -3.44 15.60
C ARG A 238 2.87 -2.98 14.17
N ALA A 239 4.11 -2.63 13.81
CA ALA A 239 4.53 -2.31 12.47
C ALA A 239 5.40 -3.43 11.92
N PHE A 240 5.15 -3.83 10.66
CA PHE A 240 5.84 -4.95 10.02
C PHE A 240 6.30 -4.55 8.64
N ASN A 241 7.58 -4.74 8.36
CA ASN A 241 8.11 -4.61 7.01
C ASN A 241 7.63 -5.79 6.17
N VAL A 242 7.15 -5.50 4.97
CA VAL A 242 6.71 -6.51 3.99
C VAL A 242 7.53 -6.32 2.74
N GLY A 243 8.55 -7.14 2.60
CA GLY A 243 9.53 -7.13 1.52
C GLY A 243 10.28 -8.45 1.48
N THR A 244 11.20 -8.58 0.54
CA THR A 244 12.07 -9.76 0.40
C THR A 244 13.38 -9.62 1.16
N GLY A 245 13.78 -8.40 1.49
CA GLY A 245 15.10 -8.07 2.02
C GLY A 245 16.22 -8.15 0.98
N ILE A 246 15.87 -8.28 -0.31
CA ILE A 246 16.82 -8.41 -1.42
C ILE A 246 16.84 -7.10 -2.21
N GLU A 247 18.01 -6.50 -2.32
CA GLU A 247 18.24 -5.36 -3.19
C GLU A 247 18.36 -5.81 -4.65
N THR A 248 17.57 -5.23 -5.54
CA THR A 248 17.63 -5.52 -6.97
C THR A 248 17.82 -4.20 -7.72
N SER A 249 18.87 -4.10 -8.55
CA SER A 249 19.08 -2.91 -9.38
C SER A 249 18.05 -2.82 -10.52
N VAL A 250 17.86 -1.64 -11.07
CA VAL A 250 16.99 -1.47 -12.26
C VAL A 250 17.57 -2.23 -13.45
N ASN A 251 18.89 -2.31 -13.57
CA ASN A 251 19.57 -3.09 -14.61
C ASN A 251 19.29 -4.59 -14.45
N ASP A 252 19.43 -5.15 -13.25
CA ASP A 252 19.13 -6.56 -12.98
C ASP A 252 17.65 -6.87 -13.19
N LEU A 253 16.77 -5.96 -12.78
CA LEU A 253 15.33 -6.09 -13.03
C LEU A 253 15.03 -6.15 -14.53
N ALA A 254 15.62 -5.25 -15.33
CA ALA A 254 15.44 -5.21 -16.78
C ALA A 254 15.92 -6.53 -17.43
N ALA A 255 17.10 -7.02 -17.05
CA ALA A 255 17.64 -8.27 -17.55
C ALA A 255 16.77 -9.47 -17.17
N THR A 256 16.31 -9.52 -15.91
CA THR A 256 15.45 -10.60 -15.41
C THR A 256 14.11 -10.64 -16.15
N LEU A 257 13.47 -9.49 -16.33
CA LEU A 257 12.19 -9.39 -17.04
C LEU A 257 12.33 -9.73 -18.54
N ALA A 258 13.41 -9.28 -19.19
CA ALA A 258 13.68 -9.62 -20.59
C ALA A 258 13.88 -11.14 -20.76
N SER A 259 14.63 -11.77 -19.86
CA SER A 259 14.80 -13.22 -19.83
C SER A 259 13.49 -13.95 -19.61
N ALA A 260 12.69 -13.54 -18.64
CA ALA A 260 11.38 -14.14 -18.34
C ALA A 260 10.37 -13.96 -19.49
N ALA A 261 10.45 -12.87 -20.22
CA ALA A 261 9.60 -12.60 -21.40
C ALA A 261 10.11 -13.26 -22.68
N GLU A 262 11.28 -13.93 -22.65
CA GLU A 262 11.97 -14.48 -23.84
C GLU A 262 12.18 -13.41 -24.93
N ARG A 263 12.58 -12.20 -24.49
CA ARG A 263 12.81 -11.06 -25.38
C ARG A 263 14.26 -10.59 -25.29
N PRO A 264 14.83 -10.04 -26.38
CA PRO A 264 16.13 -9.40 -26.29
C PRO A 264 16.07 -8.19 -25.34
N LEU A 265 17.15 -8.00 -24.57
CA LEU A 265 17.31 -6.83 -23.72
C LEU A 265 17.77 -5.65 -24.59
N ASP A 266 16.90 -4.69 -24.82
CA ASP A 266 17.19 -3.43 -25.51
C ASP A 266 16.91 -2.28 -24.51
N VAL A 267 17.97 -1.57 -24.10
CA VAL A 267 17.90 -0.53 -23.05
C VAL A 267 18.42 0.79 -23.56
N HIS A 268 17.65 1.84 -23.40
CA HIS A 268 18.04 3.23 -23.60
C HIS A 268 18.21 3.93 -22.24
N TYR A 269 19.41 4.45 -22.00
CA TYR A 269 19.67 5.23 -20.79
C TYR A 269 19.31 6.71 -21.02
N ALA A 270 18.54 7.27 -20.09
CA ALA A 270 18.11 8.66 -20.08
C ALA A 270 18.65 9.40 -18.83
N PRO A 271 18.76 10.73 -18.84
CA PRO A 271 19.19 11.49 -17.67
C PRO A 271 18.41 11.12 -16.40
N ALA A 272 19.09 11.09 -15.24
CA ALA A 272 18.47 10.81 -13.96
C ALA A 272 17.30 11.78 -13.70
N ARG A 273 16.21 11.26 -13.10
CA ARG A 273 15.08 12.08 -12.67
C ARG A 273 15.34 12.63 -11.27
N ALA A 274 14.96 13.88 -11.01
CA ALA A 274 14.99 14.43 -9.66
C ALA A 274 14.04 13.64 -8.76
N GLY A 275 14.54 13.09 -7.64
CA GLY A 275 13.76 12.31 -6.68
C GLY A 275 13.53 10.85 -7.05
N ALA A 276 14.34 10.27 -7.95
CA ALA A 276 14.30 8.85 -8.31
C ALA A 276 15.16 8.00 -7.39
#